data_bf1d164bc891e748504df11f7e63d817
#
_entry.id   bf1d164bc891e748504df11f7e63d817
#
_cell.length_a   1.000
_cell.length_b   1.000
_cell.length_c   1.000
_cell.angle_alpha   90.00
_cell.angle_beta   90.00
_cell.angle_gamma   90.00
#
_symmetry.space_group_name_H-M   'P 1'
#
loop_
_entity.id
_entity.type
_entity.pdbx_description
1 polymer ?
#
loop_
_entity_poly.entity_id
_entity_poly.type
_entity_poly.pdbx_seq_one_letter_code
_entity_poly.pdbx_strand_id
1 'polypeptide(L)'
;MKALHASLFAVSALASSIVAATPSFAQNPAAAGGAECNFDQSKPQSVARATLAMAQAQSALAGGDPTPQLRTIVGLLNAAGAKNENPVARAYLLGSAYLLLLERPTISPIAVRSTVGHTVDPTGLIDLYAAVDSALTIVEQSSPACAAQVTPFRQQKPWLAVTNAAINAVNASKFDSAEIYAKRSLTLDKTSPYPYSVLTTVEKSRKNYPAMMEYAKKALAAAGADTTYADVREQIRFELATTATTRSETATGAEKKALAREAITAWNDLMANDPVEVRATAAVANLASLYVVAGDSASIPKIYASMLTAPSKYGESALLQAGVVASQNKRPKDAAALFAAVVERNPYQRDALNNLAASYLFMDEFRKVGPVVAKLTELDPSNPDNWLLYAFMYSGLMKAEKTPKLRNAYTDSLVLYNTRAEKMPMKVAFTEFSRNSEGTTLIGTIENRAGPAKSYTMSVDFLDAKGNVVYTGTAPVGPIAPKASKEFRIKTEKTGVVGYRYKPLV
;
A
#
# COMPACT_ATOMS: atom_id res chain seq x y z
N MET A 1 23.02 9.31 -0.11
CA MET A 1 22.36 8.00 0.03
C MET A 1 22.24 7.65 1.51
N LYS A 2 21.34 8.27 2.23
CA LYS A 2 20.90 7.93 3.62
C LYS A 2 19.65 8.75 3.89
N ALA A 3 18.50 8.30 3.42
CA ALA A 3 17.17 8.75 3.91
C ALA A 3 16.08 8.02 3.11
N LEU A 4 15.76 6.80 3.49
CA LEU A 4 14.52 6.12 3.10
C LEU A 4 14.22 5.04 4.15
N HIS A 5 14.09 5.48 5.42
CA HIS A 5 13.55 4.67 6.49
C HIS A 5 12.48 5.50 7.20
N ALA A 6 11.37 5.67 6.53
CA ALA A 6 10.10 6.02 7.16
C ALA A 6 9.01 5.34 6.35
N SER A 7 8.91 4.02 6.52
CA SER A 7 7.72 3.28 6.11
C SER A 7 6.61 3.65 7.09
N LEU A 8 5.90 4.72 6.81
CA LEU A 8 4.61 4.99 7.42
C LEU A 8 3.67 3.85 7.00
N PHE A 9 3.42 2.93 7.92
CA PHE A 9 2.31 2.01 7.87
C PHE A 9 1.01 2.80 8.09
N ALA A 10 0.56 3.51 7.07
CA ALA A 10 -0.82 3.92 6.98
C ALA A 10 -1.61 2.69 6.51
N VAL A 11 -1.94 1.80 7.44
CA VAL A 11 -3.11 0.94 7.25
C VAL A 11 -4.28 1.91 7.24
N SER A 12 -4.74 2.27 6.05
CA SER A 12 -5.97 3.01 5.85
C SER A 12 -7.04 2.28 6.65
N ALA A 13 -7.56 2.92 7.69
CA ALA A 13 -8.71 2.43 8.41
C ALA A 13 -9.86 2.36 7.40
N LEU A 14 -10.09 1.19 6.85
CA LEU A 14 -11.34 0.84 6.19
C LEU A 14 -12.41 0.81 7.29
N ALA A 15 -12.86 2.01 7.68
CA ALA A 15 -14.17 2.20 8.24
C ALA A 15 -15.18 2.08 7.08
N SER A 16 -15.19 0.94 6.42
CA SER A 16 -16.35 0.51 5.69
C SER A 16 -17.39 0.24 6.75
N SER A 17 -18.39 1.11 6.84
CA SER A 17 -19.64 0.90 7.57
C SER A 17 -20.28 -0.36 7.00
N ILE A 18 -19.84 -1.52 7.46
CA ILE A 18 -20.63 -2.73 7.37
C ILE A 18 -21.82 -2.42 8.26
N VAL A 19 -22.92 -2.02 7.65
CA VAL A 19 -24.23 -2.04 8.29
C VAL A 19 -24.41 -3.46 8.78
N ALA A 20 -24.19 -3.67 10.07
CA ALA A 20 -24.49 -4.93 10.72
C ALA A 20 -26.00 -5.09 10.60
N ALA A 21 -26.45 -5.85 9.61
CA ALA A 21 -27.76 -6.46 9.66
C ALA A 21 -27.75 -7.26 10.96
N THR A 22 -28.52 -6.83 11.95
CA THR A 22 -28.76 -7.61 13.14
C THR A 22 -29.38 -8.93 12.68
N PRO A 23 -28.68 -10.07 12.83
CA PRO A 23 -29.30 -11.33 12.49
C PRO A 23 -30.47 -11.54 13.43
N SER A 24 -31.66 -11.61 12.90
CA SER A 24 -32.80 -12.04 13.68
C SER A 24 -32.64 -13.54 13.88
N PHE A 25 -32.17 -13.95 15.06
CA PHE A 25 -32.11 -15.34 15.50
C PHE A 25 -33.49 -16.03 15.55
N ALA A 26 -34.54 -15.39 15.05
CA ALA A 26 -35.92 -15.80 15.29
C ALA A 26 -36.74 -16.08 14.01
N GLN A 27 -36.16 -16.07 12.81
CA GLN A 27 -36.89 -16.48 11.61
C GLN A 27 -36.03 -17.38 10.74
N ASN A 28 -36.50 -18.63 10.53
CA ASN A 28 -36.05 -19.48 9.44
C ASN A 28 -36.24 -18.70 8.12
N PRO A 29 -35.18 -18.25 7.44
CA PRO A 29 -35.37 -17.82 6.07
C PRO A 29 -35.65 -19.08 5.24
N ALA A 30 -36.84 -19.22 4.73
CA ALA A 30 -37.18 -20.25 3.76
C ALA A 30 -36.21 -20.12 2.58
N ALA A 31 -35.19 -20.98 2.52
CA ALA A 31 -34.30 -21.07 1.41
C ALA A 31 -35.06 -21.73 0.25
N ALA A 32 -35.06 -21.10 -0.90
CA ALA A 32 -35.64 -21.64 -2.11
C ALA A 32 -35.02 -23.01 -2.41
N GLY A 33 -35.72 -24.11 -2.12
CA GLY A 33 -35.51 -25.44 -2.69
C GLY A 33 -34.38 -26.31 -2.13
N GLY A 34 -33.75 -25.96 -0.97
CA GLY A 34 -32.73 -26.80 -0.31
C GLY A 34 -33.25 -27.42 0.99
N ALA A 35 -32.67 -28.56 1.42
CA ALA A 35 -33.00 -29.16 2.72
C ALA A 35 -32.71 -28.15 3.84
N GLU A 36 -33.74 -27.78 4.63
CA GLU A 36 -33.62 -26.86 5.75
C GLU A 36 -32.72 -27.45 6.86
N CYS A 37 -31.93 -26.59 7.53
CA CYS A 37 -31.23 -27.03 8.73
C CYS A 37 -32.25 -27.26 9.85
N ASN A 38 -32.42 -28.51 10.24
CA ASN A 38 -33.41 -28.90 11.22
C ASN A 38 -32.85 -28.66 12.66
N PHE A 39 -33.17 -27.51 13.23
CA PHE A 39 -33.03 -27.26 14.66
C PHE A 39 -34.29 -27.64 15.40
N ASP A 40 -34.82 -28.86 15.24
CA ASP A 40 -36.05 -29.26 15.93
C ASP A 40 -35.94 -29.01 17.44
N GLN A 41 -36.57 -27.95 17.86
CA GLN A 41 -36.51 -27.42 19.24
C GLN A 41 -37.71 -27.89 20.07
N SER A 42 -38.57 -28.71 19.51
CA SER A 42 -39.91 -28.97 20.08
C SER A 42 -39.98 -30.12 21.10
N LYS A 43 -38.91 -30.92 21.29
CA LYS A 43 -39.02 -32.13 22.12
C LYS A 43 -38.02 -32.31 23.27
N PRO A 44 -36.75 -31.91 23.27
CA PRO A 44 -35.94 -32.01 24.48
C PRO A 44 -36.22 -30.83 25.42
N GLN A 45 -36.56 -31.11 26.68
CA GLN A 45 -36.93 -30.07 27.65
C GLN A 45 -35.85 -28.98 27.83
N SER A 46 -34.58 -29.34 27.81
CA SER A 46 -33.48 -28.37 28.00
C SER A 46 -33.31 -27.48 26.81
N VAL A 47 -33.43 -28.00 25.58
CA VAL A 47 -33.34 -27.21 24.34
C VAL A 47 -34.51 -26.23 24.21
N ALA A 48 -35.76 -26.70 24.45
CA ALA A 48 -36.93 -25.81 24.41
C ALA A 48 -36.86 -24.67 25.41
N ARG A 49 -36.42 -24.95 26.66
CA ARG A 49 -36.22 -23.92 27.68
C ARG A 49 -35.08 -22.96 27.32
N ALA A 50 -33.99 -23.44 26.74
CA ALA A 50 -32.89 -22.63 26.28
C ALA A 50 -33.30 -21.72 25.09
N THR A 51 -34.18 -22.20 24.20
CA THR A 51 -34.77 -21.40 23.12
C THR A 51 -35.60 -20.24 23.65
N LEU A 52 -36.45 -20.50 24.65
CA LEU A 52 -37.22 -19.44 25.28
C LEU A 52 -36.28 -18.41 25.98
N ALA A 53 -35.24 -18.89 26.68
CA ALA A 53 -34.25 -18.00 27.29
C ALA A 53 -33.49 -17.18 26.25
N MET A 54 -33.22 -17.74 25.05
CA MET A 54 -32.58 -17.02 23.92
C MET A 54 -33.48 -15.90 23.40
N ALA A 55 -34.78 -16.16 23.22
CA ALA A 55 -35.73 -15.12 22.84
C ALA A 55 -35.78 -13.96 23.86
N GLN A 56 -35.77 -14.30 25.16
CA GLN A 56 -35.69 -13.31 26.24
C GLN A 56 -34.36 -12.52 26.22
N ALA A 57 -33.21 -13.21 25.95
CA ALA A 57 -31.92 -12.55 25.81
C ALA A 57 -31.91 -11.56 24.64
N GLN A 58 -32.50 -11.94 23.51
CA GLN A 58 -32.64 -11.05 22.34
C GLN A 58 -33.51 -9.82 22.64
N SER A 59 -34.60 -10.00 23.34
CA SER A 59 -35.43 -8.87 23.81
C SER A 59 -34.66 -7.95 24.75
N ALA A 60 -33.83 -8.52 25.63
CA ALA A 60 -33.00 -7.73 26.55
C ALA A 60 -31.85 -6.97 25.82
N LEU A 61 -31.41 -7.40 24.65
CA LEU A 61 -30.39 -6.67 23.85
C LEU A 61 -30.90 -5.28 23.39
N ALA A 62 -32.22 -5.09 23.28
CA ALA A 62 -32.78 -3.82 22.85
C ALA A 62 -32.72 -2.70 23.90
N GLY A 63 -32.54 -3.01 25.19
CA GLY A 63 -32.55 -1.99 26.25
C GLY A 63 -32.07 -2.46 27.62
N GLY A 64 -31.46 -3.64 27.74
CA GLY A 64 -31.04 -4.20 29.02
C GLY A 64 -29.80 -5.05 28.94
N ASP A 65 -29.53 -5.83 29.99
CA ASP A 65 -28.45 -6.79 30.09
C ASP A 65 -28.93 -8.24 29.84
N PRO A 66 -28.58 -8.88 28.71
CA PRO A 66 -28.95 -10.26 28.41
C PRO A 66 -28.17 -11.31 29.23
N THR A 67 -27.15 -10.91 29.98
CA THR A 67 -26.21 -11.83 30.64
C THR A 67 -26.91 -12.89 31.53
N PRO A 68 -27.94 -12.58 32.31
CA PRO A 68 -28.66 -13.57 33.12
C PRO A 68 -29.31 -14.68 32.27
N GLN A 69 -29.94 -14.32 31.15
CA GLN A 69 -30.59 -15.26 30.24
C GLN A 69 -29.55 -16.12 29.52
N LEU A 70 -28.43 -15.51 29.07
CA LEU A 70 -27.32 -16.22 28.44
C LEU A 70 -26.68 -17.26 29.37
N ARG A 71 -26.49 -16.92 30.66
CA ARG A 71 -26.04 -17.86 31.70
C ARG A 71 -27.04 -19.01 31.91
N THR A 72 -28.33 -18.71 31.87
CA THR A 72 -29.39 -19.74 31.97
C THR A 72 -29.28 -20.72 30.80
N ILE A 73 -29.08 -20.24 29.56
CA ILE A 73 -28.91 -21.10 28.39
C ILE A 73 -27.70 -22.03 28.59
N VAL A 74 -26.56 -21.47 28.94
CA VAL A 74 -25.33 -22.24 29.17
C VAL A 74 -25.52 -23.29 30.23
N GLY A 75 -26.15 -22.96 31.37
CA GLY A 75 -26.42 -23.87 32.48
C GLY A 75 -27.36 -25.02 32.08
N LEU A 76 -28.47 -24.71 31.39
CA LEU A 76 -29.42 -25.72 30.91
C LEU A 76 -28.77 -26.73 29.96
N LEU A 77 -28.00 -26.22 28.99
CA LEU A 77 -27.44 -27.03 27.88
C LEU A 77 -26.16 -27.79 28.27
N ASN A 78 -25.49 -27.41 29.36
CA ASN A 78 -24.34 -28.13 29.90
C ASN A 78 -24.67 -29.03 31.09
N ALA A 79 -25.94 -29.13 31.51
CA ALA A 79 -26.38 -30.06 32.52
C ALA A 79 -26.18 -31.54 32.05
N ALA A 80 -25.92 -32.44 32.98
CA ALA A 80 -25.57 -33.83 32.65
C ALA A 80 -26.58 -34.55 31.76
N GLY A 81 -27.89 -34.27 31.92
CA GLY A 81 -28.97 -34.85 31.09
C GLY A 81 -29.08 -34.26 29.69
N ALA A 82 -28.65 -33.03 29.47
CA ALA A 82 -28.82 -32.33 28.20
C ALA A 82 -27.84 -32.77 27.11
N LYS A 83 -26.77 -33.50 27.43
CA LYS A 83 -25.76 -33.92 26.47
C LYS A 83 -26.27 -34.86 25.37
N ASN A 84 -27.31 -35.62 25.67
CA ASN A 84 -27.92 -36.58 24.75
C ASN A 84 -29.15 -36.01 24.01
N GLU A 85 -29.52 -34.79 24.30
CA GLU A 85 -30.59 -34.07 23.61
C GLU A 85 -30.05 -33.50 22.28
N ASN A 86 -30.89 -33.33 21.28
CA ASN A 86 -30.56 -32.83 19.92
C ASN A 86 -29.21 -32.08 19.82
N PRO A 87 -28.10 -32.75 19.42
CA PRO A 87 -26.77 -32.18 19.52
C PRO A 87 -26.56 -30.94 18.64
N VAL A 88 -27.28 -30.85 17.51
CA VAL A 88 -27.18 -29.74 16.56
C VAL A 88 -27.86 -28.49 17.14
N ALA A 89 -29.11 -28.63 17.63
CA ALA A 89 -29.83 -27.51 18.25
C ALA A 89 -29.12 -27.03 19.53
N ARG A 90 -28.62 -27.97 20.33
CA ARG A 90 -27.83 -27.67 21.52
C ARG A 90 -26.58 -26.86 21.18
N ALA A 91 -25.80 -27.30 20.17
CA ALA A 91 -24.60 -26.64 19.71
C ALA A 91 -24.89 -25.24 19.15
N TYR A 92 -25.94 -25.11 18.36
CA TYR A 92 -26.40 -23.81 17.83
C TYR A 92 -26.69 -22.79 18.95
N LEU A 93 -27.48 -23.18 19.94
CA LEU A 93 -27.84 -22.30 21.06
C LEU A 93 -26.64 -21.95 21.95
N LEU A 94 -25.73 -22.91 22.21
CA LEU A 94 -24.51 -22.67 22.94
C LEU A 94 -23.58 -21.73 22.20
N GLY A 95 -23.32 -21.96 20.90
CA GLY A 95 -22.51 -21.09 20.08
C GLY A 95 -23.04 -19.65 20.05
N SER A 96 -24.35 -19.50 19.86
CA SER A 96 -25.01 -18.20 19.90
C SER A 96 -24.88 -17.51 21.26
N ALA A 97 -25.08 -18.26 22.36
CA ALA A 97 -24.95 -17.71 23.70
C ALA A 97 -23.53 -17.26 24.03
N TYR A 98 -22.51 -18.06 23.65
CA TYR A 98 -21.11 -17.68 23.85
C TYR A 98 -20.69 -16.49 22.99
N LEU A 99 -21.18 -16.36 21.74
CA LEU A 99 -20.95 -15.16 20.92
C LEU A 99 -21.49 -13.92 21.59
N LEU A 100 -22.72 -13.97 22.09
CA LEU A 100 -23.34 -12.84 22.79
C LEU A 100 -22.66 -12.51 24.13
N LEU A 101 -22.14 -13.51 24.84
CA LEU A 101 -21.32 -13.29 26.05
C LEU A 101 -19.99 -12.61 25.72
N LEU A 102 -19.33 -12.94 24.62
CA LEU A 102 -18.12 -12.25 24.15
C LEU A 102 -18.34 -10.76 23.84
N GLU A 103 -19.57 -10.35 23.55
CA GLU A 103 -19.91 -8.95 23.36
C GLU A 103 -20.08 -8.18 24.70
N ARG A 104 -20.08 -8.85 25.83
CA ARG A 104 -20.28 -8.19 27.13
C ARG A 104 -18.95 -7.71 27.72
N PRO A 105 -18.82 -6.41 28.01
CA PRO A 105 -17.59 -5.84 28.58
C PRO A 105 -17.16 -6.45 29.90
N THR A 106 -18.12 -6.99 30.66
CA THR A 106 -17.90 -7.61 31.96
C THR A 106 -17.44 -9.08 31.88
N ILE A 107 -17.48 -9.69 30.71
CA ILE A 107 -17.11 -11.08 30.50
C ILE A 107 -15.71 -11.18 29.87
N SER A 108 -14.79 -11.80 30.57
CA SER A 108 -13.46 -12.09 30.00
C SER A 108 -13.55 -13.17 28.92
N PRO A 109 -12.81 -13.09 27.82
CA PRO A 109 -12.70 -14.19 26.84
C PRO A 109 -12.22 -15.51 27.45
N ILE A 110 -11.34 -15.45 28.44
CA ILE A 110 -11.02 -16.58 29.31
C ILE A 110 -11.73 -16.34 30.62
N ALA A 111 -12.81 -17.05 30.84
CA ALA A 111 -13.72 -16.83 31.97
C ALA A 111 -13.73 -17.99 32.93
N VAL A 112 -14.03 -17.73 34.22
CA VAL A 112 -14.39 -18.79 35.17
C VAL A 112 -15.75 -19.37 34.76
N ARG A 113 -15.88 -20.67 34.67
CA ARG A 113 -17.07 -21.37 34.13
C ARG A 113 -18.37 -20.93 34.78
N SER A 114 -18.39 -20.74 36.11
CA SER A 114 -19.58 -20.27 36.84
C SER A 114 -20.02 -18.87 36.41
N THR A 115 -19.08 -17.99 36.02
CA THR A 115 -19.41 -16.61 35.59
C THR A 115 -20.15 -16.56 34.27
N VAL A 116 -20.09 -17.63 33.48
CA VAL A 116 -20.81 -17.76 32.19
C VAL A 116 -21.93 -18.82 32.23
N GLY A 117 -22.25 -19.34 33.42
CA GLY A 117 -23.42 -20.18 33.65
C GLY A 117 -23.16 -21.69 33.74
N HIS A 118 -21.92 -22.16 33.66
CA HIS A 118 -21.64 -23.58 33.86
C HIS A 118 -21.85 -23.99 35.32
N THR A 119 -22.55 -25.10 35.51
CA THR A 119 -22.80 -25.72 36.82
C THR A 119 -21.89 -26.94 37.10
N VAL A 120 -21.36 -27.52 36.02
CA VAL A 120 -20.38 -28.62 36.09
C VAL A 120 -18.98 -28.02 36.04
N ASP A 121 -18.11 -28.35 36.97
CA ASP A 121 -16.78 -27.78 37.17
C ASP A 121 -16.80 -26.25 37.20
N PRO A 122 -17.50 -25.64 38.17
CA PRO A 122 -17.83 -24.20 38.19
C PRO A 122 -16.59 -23.30 38.37
N THR A 123 -15.50 -23.83 38.93
CA THR A 123 -14.24 -23.10 39.20
C THR A 123 -13.24 -23.21 38.08
N GLY A 124 -13.43 -24.14 37.14
CA GLY A 124 -12.56 -24.27 35.96
C GLY A 124 -12.66 -23.07 35.03
N LEU A 125 -11.68 -22.93 34.14
CA LEU A 125 -11.67 -21.89 33.11
C LEU A 125 -12.29 -22.41 31.80
N ILE A 126 -12.85 -21.50 31.04
CA ILE A 126 -13.34 -21.70 29.68
C ILE A 126 -12.81 -20.61 28.76
N ASP A 127 -12.28 -21.00 27.59
CA ASP A 127 -12.02 -20.08 26.48
C ASP A 127 -13.29 -19.97 25.63
N LEU A 128 -13.90 -18.80 25.63
CA LEU A 128 -15.16 -18.56 24.92
C LEU A 128 -14.99 -18.61 23.40
N TYR A 129 -13.83 -18.22 22.85
CA TYR A 129 -13.58 -18.34 21.42
C TYR A 129 -13.52 -19.81 20.99
N ALA A 130 -12.81 -20.64 21.74
CA ALA A 130 -12.75 -22.06 21.50
C ALA A 130 -14.12 -22.76 21.69
N ALA A 131 -14.90 -22.30 22.67
CA ALA A 131 -16.26 -22.82 22.91
C ALA A 131 -17.22 -22.47 21.75
N VAL A 132 -17.13 -21.26 21.20
CA VAL A 132 -17.88 -20.85 20.00
C VAL A 132 -17.45 -21.72 18.80
N ASP A 133 -16.15 -21.84 18.54
CA ASP A 133 -15.65 -22.63 17.40
C ASP A 133 -16.12 -24.09 17.49
N SER A 134 -16.00 -24.70 18.66
CA SER A 134 -16.45 -26.07 18.88
C SER A 134 -17.96 -26.24 18.64
N ALA A 135 -18.76 -25.28 19.11
CA ALA A 135 -20.20 -25.33 18.98
C ALA A 135 -20.64 -25.13 17.52
N LEU A 136 -20.14 -24.10 16.85
CA LEU A 136 -20.48 -23.83 15.44
C LEU A 136 -19.97 -24.95 14.51
N THR A 137 -18.81 -25.54 14.77
CA THR A 137 -18.28 -26.67 14.00
C THR A 137 -19.21 -27.88 14.04
N ILE A 138 -19.81 -28.21 15.19
CA ILE A 138 -20.81 -29.28 15.29
C ILE A 138 -22.02 -29.01 14.37
N VAL A 139 -22.48 -27.76 14.34
CA VAL A 139 -23.61 -27.37 13.48
C VAL A 139 -23.21 -27.46 12.00
N GLU A 140 -22.06 -26.89 11.63
CA GLU A 140 -21.56 -26.89 10.26
C GLU A 140 -21.35 -28.29 9.68
N GLN A 141 -20.88 -29.22 10.51
CA GLN A 141 -20.65 -30.62 10.11
C GLN A 141 -21.93 -31.45 10.01
N SER A 142 -23.05 -30.96 10.55
CA SER A 142 -24.30 -31.71 10.53
C SER A 142 -24.93 -31.80 9.14
N SER A 143 -24.89 -30.74 8.37
CA SER A 143 -25.33 -30.72 6.96
C SER A 143 -24.84 -29.44 6.25
N PRO A 144 -24.76 -29.42 4.91
CA PRO A 144 -24.47 -28.22 4.12
C PRO A 144 -25.44 -27.04 4.39
N ALA A 145 -26.71 -27.35 4.61
CA ALA A 145 -27.73 -26.34 4.92
C ALA A 145 -27.45 -25.66 6.27
N CYS A 146 -27.05 -26.45 7.29
CA CYS A 146 -26.68 -25.93 8.60
C CYS A 146 -25.38 -25.12 8.51
N ALA A 147 -24.39 -25.57 7.75
CA ALA A 147 -23.17 -24.81 7.50
C ALA A 147 -23.47 -23.43 6.90
N ALA A 148 -24.27 -23.37 5.83
CA ALA A 148 -24.66 -22.12 5.18
C ALA A 148 -25.36 -21.13 6.14
N GLN A 149 -26.12 -21.65 7.10
CA GLN A 149 -26.86 -20.83 8.06
C GLN A 149 -25.97 -20.25 9.15
N VAL A 150 -24.97 -20.97 9.65
CA VAL A 150 -24.18 -20.53 10.83
C VAL A 150 -22.79 -19.99 10.47
N THR A 151 -22.23 -20.31 9.32
CA THR A 151 -20.93 -19.77 8.89
C THR A 151 -20.87 -18.24 8.98
N PRO A 152 -21.90 -17.45 8.60
CA PRO A 152 -21.88 -16.01 8.77
C PRO A 152 -21.73 -15.54 10.22
N PHE A 153 -22.08 -16.36 11.21
CA PHE A 153 -21.94 -16.01 12.63
C PHE A 153 -20.47 -15.91 13.06
N ARG A 154 -19.57 -16.61 12.35
CA ARG A 154 -18.14 -16.58 12.62
C ARG A 154 -17.51 -15.21 12.39
N GLN A 155 -18.09 -14.39 11.50
CA GLN A 155 -17.63 -13.04 11.14
C GLN A 155 -18.43 -11.91 11.81
N GLN A 156 -19.14 -12.20 12.89
CA GLN A 156 -19.90 -11.20 13.63
C GLN A 156 -19.03 -10.30 14.52
N LYS A 157 -19.68 -9.44 15.31
CA LYS A 157 -19.03 -8.43 16.18
C LYS A 157 -17.85 -8.96 16.99
N PRO A 158 -17.88 -10.15 17.66
CA PRO A 158 -16.73 -10.62 18.42
C PRO A 158 -15.49 -10.88 17.55
N TRP A 159 -15.69 -11.43 16.33
CA TRP A 159 -14.60 -11.63 15.38
C TRP A 159 -14.05 -10.30 14.88
N LEU A 160 -14.93 -9.35 14.51
CA LEU A 160 -14.53 -8.03 14.04
C LEU A 160 -13.73 -7.28 15.13
N ALA A 161 -14.20 -7.32 16.38
CA ALA A 161 -13.55 -6.67 17.51
C ALA A 161 -12.14 -7.22 17.75
N VAL A 162 -11.95 -8.55 17.77
CA VAL A 162 -10.65 -9.16 17.99
C VAL A 162 -9.70 -9.01 16.80
N THR A 163 -10.24 -9.00 15.58
CA THR A 163 -9.44 -8.75 14.35
C THR A 163 -8.93 -7.32 14.33
N ASN A 164 -9.78 -6.33 14.63
CA ASN A 164 -9.37 -4.94 14.77
C ASN A 164 -8.37 -4.73 15.91
N ALA A 165 -8.55 -5.43 17.04
CA ALA A 165 -7.58 -5.40 18.13
C ALA A 165 -6.21 -5.94 17.71
N ALA A 166 -6.18 -6.98 16.86
CA ALA A 166 -4.93 -7.53 16.31
C ALA A 166 -4.22 -6.51 15.38
N ILE A 167 -4.96 -5.87 14.48
CA ILE A 167 -4.45 -4.83 13.57
C ILE A 167 -3.93 -3.63 14.36
N ASN A 168 -4.71 -3.13 15.33
CA ASN A 168 -4.31 -2.01 16.18
C ASN A 168 -3.06 -2.33 17.02
N ALA A 169 -2.93 -3.56 17.49
CA ALA A 169 -1.75 -4.00 18.24
C ALA A 169 -0.48 -4.01 17.36
N VAL A 170 -0.58 -4.44 16.09
CA VAL A 170 0.53 -4.33 15.12
C VAL A 170 0.91 -2.87 14.90
N ASN A 171 -0.07 -2.00 14.65
CA ASN A 171 0.17 -0.57 14.43
C ASN A 171 0.84 0.10 15.63
N ALA A 172 0.54 -0.38 16.84
CA ALA A 172 1.16 0.04 18.08
C ALA A 172 2.48 -0.70 18.41
N SER A 173 2.98 -1.57 17.51
CA SER A 173 4.16 -2.43 17.69
C SER A 173 4.08 -3.37 18.91
N LYS A 174 2.87 -3.71 19.36
CA LYS A 174 2.58 -4.65 20.45
C LYS A 174 2.44 -6.07 19.90
N PHE A 175 3.53 -6.64 19.40
CA PHE A 175 3.50 -7.87 18.60
C PHE A 175 2.98 -9.09 19.34
N ASP A 176 3.24 -9.24 20.66
CA ASP A 176 2.71 -10.36 21.43
C ASP A 176 1.18 -10.28 21.59
N SER A 177 0.66 -9.08 21.84
CA SER A 177 -0.79 -8.86 21.86
C SER A 177 -1.41 -9.10 20.48
N ALA A 178 -0.75 -8.63 19.42
CA ALA A 178 -1.20 -8.84 18.04
C ALA A 178 -1.31 -10.33 17.70
N GLU A 179 -0.33 -11.13 18.09
CA GLU A 179 -0.35 -12.59 17.91
C GLU A 179 -1.52 -13.25 18.63
N ILE A 180 -1.73 -12.91 19.92
CA ILE A 180 -2.84 -13.44 20.72
C ILE A 180 -4.18 -13.13 20.05
N TYR A 181 -4.40 -11.88 19.66
CA TYR A 181 -5.65 -11.46 19.03
C TYR A 181 -5.84 -12.08 17.64
N ALA A 182 -4.79 -12.15 16.82
CA ALA A 182 -4.87 -12.79 15.51
C ALA A 182 -5.19 -14.28 15.60
N LYS A 183 -4.59 -15.01 16.54
CA LYS A 183 -4.90 -16.42 16.79
C LYS A 183 -6.33 -16.62 17.27
N ARG A 184 -6.85 -15.75 18.14
CA ARG A 184 -8.26 -15.77 18.56
C ARG A 184 -9.20 -15.47 17.39
N SER A 185 -8.84 -14.52 16.53
CA SER A 185 -9.60 -14.25 15.29
C SER A 185 -9.68 -15.49 14.41
N LEU A 186 -8.56 -16.19 14.22
CA LEU A 186 -8.49 -17.46 13.47
C LEU A 186 -9.25 -18.61 14.11
N THR A 187 -9.47 -18.59 15.43
CA THR A 187 -10.33 -19.57 16.09
C THR A 187 -11.78 -19.42 15.63
N LEU A 188 -12.24 -18.17 15.43
CA LEU A 188 -13.60 -17.93 14.93
C LEU A 188 -13.69 -18.15 13.43
N ASP A 189 -12.80 -17.53 12.65
CA ASP A 189 -12.81 -17.60 11.19
C ASP A 189 -11.40 -17.79 10.61
N LYS A 190 -11.20 -18.94 9.95
CA LYS A 190 -9.94 -19.30 9.26
C LYS A 190 -9.91 -18.87 7.81
N THR A 191 -11.02 -18.36 7.27
CA THR A 191 -11.13 -17.99 5.85
C THR A 191 -10.72 -16.56 5.58
N SER A 192 -10.67 -15.71 6.60
CA SER A 192 -10.27 -14.30 6.48
C SER A 192 -8.75 -14.15 6.31
N PRO A 193 -8.28 -13.30 5.38
CA PRO A 193 -6.86 -13.03 5.20
C PRO A 193 -6.25 -12.11 6.28
N TYR A 194 -7.05 -11.29 6.95
CA TYR A 194 -6.55 -10.26 7.89
C TYR A 194 -5.73 -10.83 9.06
N PRO A 195 -6.17 -11.87 9.79
CA PRO A 195 -5.38 -12.41 10.89
C PRO A 195 -4.05 -13.02 10.43
N TYR A 196 -4.01 -13.63 9.24
CA TYR A 196 -2.78 -14.15 8.66
C TYR A 196 -1.82 -13.02 8.26
N SER A 197 -2.34 -11.89 7.74
CA SER A 197 -1.55 -10.69 7.45
C SER A 197 -0.91 -10.12 8.72
N VAL A 198 -1.67 -10.04 9.82
CA VAL A 198 -1.14 -9.65 11.13
C VAL A 198 0.00 -10.58 11.58
N LEU A 199 -0.21 -11.90 11.49
CA LEU A 199 0.83 -12.89 11.89
C LEU A 199 2.06 -12.80 10.98
N THR A 200 1.90 -12.49 9.68
CA THR A 200 3.03 -12.23 8.78
C THR A 200 3.90 -11.10 9.31
N THR A 201 3.30 -9.98 9.71
CA THR A 201 4.02 -8.83 10.25
C THR A 201 4.65 -9.12 11.61
N VAL A 202 3.96 -9.87 12.47
CA VAL A 202 4.50 -10.33 13.78
C VAL A 202 5.77 -11.16 13.58
N GLU A 203 5.72 -12.18 12.73
CA GLU A 203 6.88 -13.06 12.50
C GLU A 203 8.03 -12.33 11.78
N LYS A 204 7.73 -11.38 10.91
CA LYS A 204 8.73 -10.47 10.31
C LYS A 204 9.45 -9.67 11.40
N SER A 205 8.72 -9.11 12.37
CA SER A 205 9.30 -8.31 13.45
C SER A 205 10.27 -9.13 14.32
N ARG A 206 9.98 -10.42 14.46
CA ARG A 206 10.82 -11.40 15.16
C ARG A 206 11.96 -11.97 14.31
N LYS A 207 12.02 -11.59 13.02
CA LYS A 207 12.96 -12.14 12.02
C LYS A 207 12.78 -13.65 11.80
N ASN A 208 11.61 -14.19 12.10
CA ASN A 208 11.25 -15.59 11.85
C ASN A 208 10.71 -15.74 10.42
N TYR A 209 11.60 -15.62 9.44
CA TYR A 209 11.22 -15.58 8.03
C TYR A 209 10.51 -16.85 7.53
N PRO A 210 10.83 -18.08 7.99
CA PRO A 210 10.05 -19.25 7.58
C PRO A 210 8.58 -19.16 7.97
N ALA A 211 8.26 -18.80 9.21
CA ALA A 211 6.88 -18.64 9.67
C ALA A 211 6.20 -17.45 9.00
N MET A 212 6.91 -16.33 8.78
CA MET A 212 6.42 -15.20 8.01
C MET A 212 5.95 -15.63 6.62
N MET A 213 6.76 -16.38 5.88
CA MET A 213 6.43 -16.89 4.55
C MET A 213 5.22 -17.83 4.56
N GLU A 214 5.08 -18.66 5.58
CA GLU A 214 3.93 -19.55 5.74
C GLU A 214 2.63 -18.76 5.95
N TYR A 215 2.63 -17.78 6.86
CA TYR A 215 1.47 -16.94 7.11
C TYR A 215 1.13 -16.05 5.90
N ALA A 216 2.13 -15.53 5.19
CA ALA A 216 1.92 -14.78 3.96
C ALA A 216 1.21 -15.62 2.87
N LYS A 217 1.63 -16.89 2.69
CA LYS A 217 0.94 -17.82 1.78
C LYS A 217 -0.50 -18.07 2.19
N LYS A 218 -0.76 -18.26 3.49
CA LYS A 218 -2.11 -18.43 4.02
C LYS A 218 -2.96 -17.17 3.79
N ALA A 219 -2.40 -15.98 4.01
CA ALA A 219 -3.09 -14.72 3.75
C ALA A 219 -3.47 -14.57 2.27
N LEU A 220 -2.55 -14.85 1.33
CA LEU A 220 -2.81 -14.78 -0.10
C LEU A 220 -3.84 -15.83 -0.54
N ALA A 221 -3.77 -17.04 -0.02
CA ALA A 221 -4.73 -18.09 -0.30
C ALA A 221 -6.15 -17.75 0.21
N ALA A 222 -6.24 -17.20 1.43
CA ALA A 222 -7.50 -16.76 2.02
C ALA A 222 -8.11 -15.56 1.26
N ALA A 223 -7.27 -14.63 0.80
CA ALA A 223 -7.73 -13.49 0.00
C ALA A 223 -8.23 -13.90 -1.40
N GLY A 224 -7.70 -14.99 -1.95
CA GLY A 224 -8.11 -15.51 -3.27
C GLY A 224 -8.13 -14.44 -4.35
N ALA A 225 -9.16 -14.46 -5.20
CA ALA A 225 -9.42 -13.48 -6.25
C ALA A 225 -10.45 -12.40 -5.84
N ASP A 226 -10.94 -12.43 -4.60
CA ASP A 226 -11.93 -11.47 -4.10
C ASP A 226 -11.37 -10.05 -4.10
N THR A 227 -12.04 -9.15 -4.81
CA THR A 227 -11.63 -7.74 -4.94
C THR A 227 -11.67 -6.98 -3.62
N THR A 228 -12.47 -7.44 -2.66
CA THR A 228 -12.52 -6.86 -1.30
C THR A 228 -11.17 -6.95 -0.57
N TYR A 229 -10.33 -7.93 -0.92
CA TYR A 229 -9.02 -8.17 -0.32
C TYR A 229 -7.85 -7.78 -1.22
N ALA A 230 -8.09 -6.93 -2.23
CA ALA A 230 -7.03 -6.49 -3.15
C ALA A 230 -5.89 -5.77 -2.41
N ASP A 231 -6.22 -4.92 -1.46
CA ASP A 231 -5.27 -4.20 -0.62
C ASP A 231 -4.42 -5.13 0.27
N VAL A 232 -5.03 -6.18 0.82
CA VAL A 232 -4.31 -7.19 1.62
C VAL A 232 -3.32 -7.97 0.75
N ARG A 233 -3.75 -8.42 -0.45
CA ARG A 233 -2.86 -9.13 -1.39
C ARG A 233 -1.67 -8.27 -1.78
N GLU A 234 -1.93 -7.03 -2.15
CA GLU A 234 -0.90 -6.08 -2.54
C GLU A 234 0.08 -5.82 -1.38
N GLN A 235 -0.43 -5.57 -0.17
CA GLN A 235 0.40 -5.35 1.01
C GLN A 235 1.30 -6.57 1.30
N ILE A 236 0.76 -7.77 1.29
CA ILE A 236 1.52 -9.00 1.54
C ILE A 236 2.61 -9.21 0.50
N ARG A 237 2.31 -9.03 -0.80
CA ARG A 237 3.31 -9.14 -1.86
C ARG A 237 4.42 -8.10 -1.72
N PHE A 238 4.05 -6.87 -1.39
CA PHE A 238 5.03 -5.81 -1.14
C PHE A 238 5.91 -6.12 0.08
N GLU A 239 5.32 -6.66 1.15
CA GLU A 239 6.05 -7.04 2.36
C GLU A 239 7.03 -8.20 2.09
N LEU A 240 6.63 -9.20 1.32
CA LEU A 240 7.50 -10.28 0.87
C LEU A 240 8.68 -9.76 0.05
N ALA A 241 8.41 -8.90 -0.94
CA ALA A 241 9.43 -8.35 -1.83
C ALA A 241 10.44 -7.48 -1.08
N THR A 242 9.97 -6.58 -0.24
CA THR A 242 10.84 -5.70 0.57
C THR A 242 11.65 -6.47 1.60
N THR A 243 11.06 -7.49 2.24
CA THR A 243 11.78 -8.32 3.20
C THR A 243 12.89 -9.13 2.53
N ALA A 244 12.61 -9.75 1.38
CA ALA A 244 13.64 -10.48 0.62
C ALA A 244 14.76 -9.54 0.14
N THR A 245 14.42 -8.30 -0.28
CA THR A 245 15.42 -7.28 -0.64
C THR A 245 16.32 -6.95 0.54
N THR A 246 15.76 -6.61 1.70
CA THR A 246 16.54 -6.27 2.90
C THR A 246 17.43 -7.43 3.35
N ARG A 247 16.93 -8.66 3.28
CA ARG A 247 17.74 -9.86 3.57
C ARG A 247 18.91 -9.99 2.60
N SER A 248 18.68 -9.76 1.30
CA SER A 248 19.75 -9.76 0.30
C SER A 248 20.80 -8.67 0.56
N GLU A 249 20.38 -7.47 0.99
CA GLU A 249 21.31 -6.36 1.29
C GLU A 249 22.25 -6.68 2.44
N THR A 250 21.75 -7.38 3.47
CA THR A 250 22.49 -7.72 4.68
C THR A 250 23.33 -9.01 4.56
N ALA A 251 23.02 -9.87 3.60
CA ALA A 251 23.75 -11.11 3.33
C ALA A 251 25.02 -10.88 2.50
N THR A 252 25.88 -11.87 2.47
CA THR A 252 27.15 -11.86 1.71
C THR A 252 27.32 -13.09 0.81
N GLY A 253 28.21 -13.01 -0.14
CA GLY A 253 28.61 -14.17 -0.95
C GLY A 253 27.46 -14.82 -1.75
N ALA A 254 27.39 -16.15 -1.69
CA ALA A 254 26.40 -16.94 -2.42
C ALA A 254 24.97 -16.73 -1.88
N GLU A 255 24.83 -16.57 -0.58
CA GLU A 255 23.54 -16.31 0.07
C GLU A 255 22.93 -14.99 -0.42
N LYS A 256 23.73 -13.92 -0.53
CA LYS A 256 23.28 -12.64 -1.08
C LYS A 256 22.65 -12.81 -2.47
N LYS A 257 23.29 -13.58 -3.33
CA LYS A 257 22.78 -13.84 -4.69
C LYS A 257 21.50 -14.67 -4.68
N ALA A 258 21.39 -15.64 -3.78
CA ALA A 258 20.19 -16.47 -3.65
C ALA A 258 19.01 -15.64 -3.17
N LEU A 259 19.18 -14.81 -2.15
CA LEU A 259 18.17 -13.90 -1.63
C LEU A 259 17.78 -12.80 -2.64
N ALA A 260 18.74 -12.33 -3.45
CA ALA A 260 18.42 -11.42 -4.55
C ALA A 260 17.48 -12.05 -5.59
N ARG A 261 17.65 -13.34 -5.91
CA ARG A 261 16.73 -14.06 -6.81
C ARG A 261 15.36 -14.27 -6.18
N GLU A 262 15.30 -14.56 -4.87
CA GLU A 262 14.04 -14.61 -4.11
C GLU A 262 13.31 -13.26 -4.19
N ALA A 263 14.02 -12.15 -3.94
CA ALA A 263 13.48 -10.81 -4.03
C ALA A 263 12.99 -10.47 -5.46
N ILE A 264 13.75 -10.82 -6.50
CA ILE A 264 13.35 -10.64 -7.91
C ILE A 264 12.03 -11.35 -8.17
N THR A 265 11.88 -12.59 -7.70
CA THR A 265 10.63 -13.34 -7.87
C THR A 265 9.46 -12.65 -7.18
N ALA A 266 9.65 -12.18 -5.94
CA ALA A 266 8.60 -11.50 -5.18
C ALA A 266 8.20 -10.14 -5.81
N TRP A 267 9.16 -9.34 -6.29
CA TRP A 267 8.86 -8.09 -6.99
C TRP A 267 8.14 -8.32 -8.32
N ASN A 268 8.52 -9.35 -9.08
CA ASN A 268 7.83 -9.70 -10.32
C ASN A 268 6.40 -10.21 -10.06
N ASP A 269 6.18 -10.95 -8.98
CA ASP A 269 4.83 -11.38 -8.58
C ASP A 269 3.95 -10.17 -8.22
N LEU A 270 4.49 -9.20 -7.47
CA LEU A 270 3.80 -7.94 -7.18
C LEU A 270 3.43 -7.19 -8.47
N MET A 271 4.39 -7.02 -9.38
CA MET A 271 4.17 -6.29 -10.64
C MET A 271 3.14 -6.96 -11.55
N ALA A 272 3.06 -8.29 -11.53
CA ALA A 272 2.14 -9.05 -12.37
C ALA A 272 0.69 -9.03 -11.85
N ASN A 273 0.51 -8.95 -10.53
CA ASN A 273 -0.79 -9.19 -9.90
C ASN A 273 -1.42 -7.93 -9.30
N ASP A 274 -0.61 -7.01 -8.75
CA ASP A 274 -1.09 -5.82 -8.04
C ASP A 274 -0.25 -4.58 -8.36
N PRO A 275 -0.27 -4.05 -9.60
CA PRO A 275 0.61 -2.97 -10.04
C PRO A 275 0.08 -1.58 -9.63
N VAL A 276 0.01 -1.27 -8.33
CA VAL A 276 -0.27 0.11 -7.86
C VAL A 276 0.94 1.00 -8.14
N GLU A 277 0.70 2.23 -8.61
CA GLU A 277 1.72 3.14 -9.14
C GLU A 277 2.94 3.32 -8.23
N VAL A 278 2.71 3.60 -6.95
CA VAL A 278 3.80 3.86 -5.98
C VAL A 278 4.68 2.62 -5.81
N ARG A 279 4.08 1.44 -5.75
CA ARG A 279 4.77 0.17 -5.56
C ARG A 279 5.42 -0.31 -6.86
N ALA A 280 4.82 -0.04 -8.01
CA ALA A 280 5.43 -0.28 -9.31
C ALA A 280 6.73 0.52 -9.47
N THR A 281 6.74 1.79 -9.05
CA THR A 281 7.95 2.63 -9.04
C THR A 281 9.05 2.02 -8.17
N ALA A 282 8.71 1.58 -6.96
CA ALA A 282 9.64 0.90 -6.06
C ALA A 282 10.15 -0.43 -6.65
N ALA A 283 9.26 -1.20 -7.27
CA ALA A 283 9.61 -2.47 -7.92
C ALA A 283 10.65 -2.29 -9.03
N VAL A 284 10.45 -1.29 -9.91
CA VAL A 284 11.39 -1.00 -11.00
C VAL A 284 12.77 -0.67 -10.47
N ALA A 285 12.85 0.18 -9.43
CA ALA A 285 14.13 0.58 -8.81
C ALA A 285 14.85 -0.61 -8.17
N ASN A 286 14.12 -1.39 -7.36
CA ASN A 286 14.70 -2.55 -6.65
C ASN A 286 15.10 -3.66 -7.60
N LEU A 287 14.28 -4.01 -8.59
CA LEU A 287 14.58 -5.06 -9.57
C LEU A 287 15.88 -4.78 -10.32
N ALA A 288 16.13 -3.53 -10.74
CA ALA A 288 17.37 -3.18 -11.42
C ALA A 288 18.61 -3.49 -10.57
N SER A 289 18.61 -3.08 -9.30
CA SER A 289 19.69 -3.36 -8.35
C SER A 289 19.83 -4.87 -8.08
N LEU A 290 18.72 -5.56 -7.86
CA LEU A 290 18.70 -6.99 -7.55
C LEU A 290 19.21 -7.86 -8.70
N TYR A 291 18.90 -7.52 -9.97
CA TYR A 291 19.46 -8.22 -11.12
C TYR A 291 20.98 -8.07 -11.20
N VAL A 292 21.52 -6.90 -10.86
CA VAL A 292 22.98 -6.70 -10.76
C VAL A 292 23.58 -7.59 -9.67
N VAL A 293 22.97 -7.61 -8.47
CA VAL A 293 23.42 -8.43 -7.33
C VAL A 293 23.34 -9.93 -7.66
N ALA A 294 22.28 -10.36 -8.34
CA ALA A 294 22.10 -11.74 -8.76
C ALA A 294 23.10 -12.18 -9.87
N GLY A 295 23.78 -11.22 -10.51
CA GLY A 295 24.67 -11.45 -11.65
C GLY A 295 23.93 -11.65 -12.98
N ASP A 296 22.69 -11.19 -13.09
CA ASP A 296 21.83 -11.31 -14.28
C ASP A 296 21.43 -9.94 -14.85
N SER A 297 22.39 -9.07 -15.07
CA SER A 297 22.14 -7.73 -15.65
C SER A 297 21.52 -7.78 -17.06
N ALA A 298 21.65 -8.91 -17.77
CA ALA A 298 21.03 -9.12 -19.08
C ALA A 298 19.49 -9.13 -19.00
N SER A 299 18.91 -9.46 -17.87
CA SER A 299 17.45 -9.48 -17.65
C SER A 299 16.86 -8.11 -17.28
N ILE A 300 17.67 -7.08 -17.03
CA ILE A 300 17.19 -5.73 -16.68
C ILE A 300 16.16 -5.19 -17.68
N PRO A 301 16.31 -5.33 -19.02
CA PRO A 301 15.29 -4.84 -19.95
C PRO A 301 13.90 -5.46 -19.78
N LYS A 302 13.79 -6.65 -19.17
CA LYS A 302 12.51 -7.30 -18.91
C LYS A 302 11.65 -6.52 -17.89
N ILE A 303 12.28 -5.72 -17.01
CA ILE A 303 11.60 -4.92 -15.99
C ILE A 303 10.60 -3.95 -16.63
N TYR A 304 10.95 -3.36 -17.75
CA TYR A 304 10.17 -2.31 -18.41
C TYR A 304 9.64 -2.68 -19.80
N ALA A 305 9.81 -3.93 -20.23
CA ALA A 305 9.36 -4.37 -21.56
C ALA A 305 7.85 -4.12 -21.79
N SER A 306 7.02 -4.43 -20.80
CA SER A 306 5.57 -4.16 -20.84
C SER A 306 5.24 -2.66 -20.81
N MET A 307 6.07 -1.85 -20.16
CA MET A 307 5.93 -0.40 -20.13
C MET A 307 6.22 0.24 -21.48
N LEU A 308 7.13 -0.33 -22.26
CA LEU A 308 7.41 0.10 -23.64
C LEU A 308 6.25 -0.24 -24.59
N THR A 309 5.59 -1.37 -24.40
CA THR A 309 4.50 -1.83 -25.29
C THR A 309 3.14 -1.25 -24.94
N ALA A 310 2.89 -0.95 -23.67
CA ALA A 310 1.63 -0.44 -23.17
C ALA A 310 1.82 0.63 -22.07
N PRO A 311 2.45 1.78 -22.40
CA PRO A 311 2.79 2.78 -21.38
C PRO A 311 1.55 3.37 -20.68
N SER A 312 0.40 3.39 -21.34
CA SER A 312 -0.85 3.90 -20.76
C SER A 312 -1.32 3.14 -19.51
N LYS A 313 -0.89 1.89 -19.31
CA LYS A 313 -1.23 1.06 -18.15
C LYS A 313 -0.44 1.42 -16.89
N TYR A 314 0.62 2.21 -17.00
CA TYR A 314 1.53 2.52 -15.91
C TYR A 314 1.47 4.00 -15.55
N GLY A 315 1.71 4.34 -14.31
CA GLY A 315 1.77 5.70 -13.83
C GLY A 315 3.02 6.45 -14.29
N GLU A 316 2.98 7.75 -14.17
CA GLU A 316 4.06 8.67 -14.56
C GLU A 316 5.38 8.34 -13.87
N SER A 317 5.33 8.11 -12.54
CA SER A 317 6.53 7.84 -11.74
C SER A 317 7.19 6.51 -12.09
N ALA A 318 6.40 5.48 -12.39
CA ALA A 318 6.93 4.17 -12.78
C ALA A 318 7.60 4.23 -14.17
N LEU A 319 7.00 4.94 -15.13
CA LEU A 319 7.59 5.16 -16.46
C LEU A 319 8.88 5.99 -16.38
N LEU A 320 8.89 7.04 -15.56
CA LEU A 320 10.09 7.85 -15.34
C LEU A 320 11.22 7.01 -14.75
N GLN A 321 10.94 6.22 -13.73
CA GLN A 321 11.92 5.34 -13.11
C GLN A 321 12.43 4.26 -14.07
N ALA A 322 11.56 3.70 -14.90
CA ALA A 322 11.91 2.75 -15.94
C ALA A 322 12.86 3.38 -16.99
N GLY A 323 12.59 4.62 -17.39
CA GLY A 323 13.47 5.38 -18.26
C GLY A 323 14.86 5.61 -17.66
N VAL A 324 14.93 5.92 -16.36
CA VAL A 324 16.21 6.06 -15.64
C VAL A 324 16.97 4.73 -15.63
N VAL A 325 16.30 3.63 -15.33
CA VAL A 325 16.91 2.28 -15.37
C VAL A 325 17.42 1.95 -16.77
N ALA A 326 16.64 2.22 -17.81
CA ALA A 326 17.07 1.99 -19.21
C ALA A 326 18.30 2.83 -19.57
N SER A 327 18.33 4.10 -19.17
CA SER A 327 19.47 5.02 -19.40
C SER A 327 20.74 4.52 -18.70
N GLN A 328 20.66 4.16 -17.42
CA GLN A 328 21.78 3.62 -16.63
C GLN A 328 22.33 2.32 -17.23
N ASN A 329 21.49 1.54 -17.89
CA ASN A 329 21.88 0.31 -18.56
C ASN A 329 22.25 0.50 -20.04
N LYS A 330 22.57 1.73 -20.45
CA LYS A 330 23.05 2.07 -21.82
C LYS A 330 22.04 1.69 -22.91
N ARG A 331 20.75 1.84 -22.62
CA ARG A 331 19.64 1.58 -23.54
C ARG A 331 18.92 2.90 -23.90
N PRO A 332 19.59 3.83 -24.59
CA PRO A 332 19.07 5.19 -24.79
C PRO A 332 17.77 5.22 -25.62
N LYS A 333 17.55 4.25 -26.51
CA LYS A 333 16.30 4.15 -27.29
C LYS A 333 15.11 3.82 -26.38
N ASP A 334 15.28 2.84 -25.48
CA ASP A 334 14.25 2.45 -24.53
C ASP A 334 13.99 3.60 -23.55
N ALA A 335 15.05 4.24 -23.06
CA ALA A 335 14.97 5.40 -22.18
C ALA A 335 14.20 6.55 -22.82
N ALA A 336 14.53 6.92 -24.04
CA ALA A 336 13.83 7.97 -24.78
C ALA A 336 12.35 7.66 -25.00
N ALA A 337 11.99 6.41 -25.31
CA ALA A 337 10.60 6.01 -25.49
C ALA A 337 9.80 6.13 -24.17
N LEU A 338 10.38 5.70 -23.04
CA LEU A 338 9.76 5.80 -21.72
C LEU A 338 9.60 7.26 -21.26
N PHE A 339 10.65 8.09 -21.41
CA PHE A 339 10.57 9.51 -21.08
C PHE A 339 9.59 10.26 -21.99
N ALA A 340 9.55 9.92 -23.29
CA ALA A 340 8.59 10.50 -24.23
C ALA A 340 7.14 10.19 -23.81
N ALA A 341 6.85 8.96 -23.37
CA ALA A 341 5.54 8.59 -22.84
C ALA A 341 5.15 9.38 -21.58
N VAL A 342 6.12 9.72 -20.72
CA VAL A 342 5.90 10.61 -19.58
C VAL A 342 5.59 12.03 -20.06
N VAL A 343 6.39 12.58 -21.00
CA VAL A 343 6.22 13.95 -21.52
C VAL A 343 4.91 14.10 -22.29
N GLU A 344 4.47 13.08 -23.03
CA GLU A 344 3.17 13.09 -23.72
C GLU A 344 2.02 13.21 -22.73
N ARG A 345 2.09 12.51 -21.59
CA ARG A 345 1.07 12.56 -20.54
C ARG A 345 1.16 13.83 -19.70
N ASN A 346 2.37 14.26 -19.39
CA ASN A 346 2.65 15.43 -18.55
C ASN A 346 3.79 16.26 -19.15
N PRO A 347 3.49 17.23 -20.02
CA PRO A 347 4.51 18.07 -20.67
C PRO A 347 5.20 19.06 -19.70
N TYR A 348 4.83 19.05 -18.41
CA TYR A 348 5.41 19.88 -17.37
C TYR A 348 6.36 19.10 -16.45
N GLN A 349 6.59 17.80 -16.73
CA GLN A 349 7.48 16.95 -15.94
C GLN A 349 8.94 17.22 -16.39
N ARG A 350 9.64 18.08 -15.61
CA ARG A 350 10.99 18.58 -15.95
C ARG A 350 12.05 17.50 -16.02
N ASP A 351 12.00 16.51 -15.09
CA ASP A 351 12.99 15.43 -15.07
C ASP A 351 12.84 14.54 -16.30
N ALA A 352 11.61 14.30 -16.76
CA ALA A 352 11.37 13.57 -18.00
C ALA A 352 11.86 14.36 -19.23
N LEU A 353 11.61 15.67 -19.30
CA LEU A 353 12.13 16.52 -20.37
C LEU A 353 13.65 16.54 -20.40
N ASN A 354 14.31 16.72 -19.27
CA ASN A 354 15.76 16.71 -19.17
C ASN A 354 16.36 15.37 -19.64
N ASN A 355 15.84 14.25 -19.09
CA ASN A 355 16.32 12.93 -19.44
C ASN A 355 16.00 12.53 -20.89
N LEU A 356 14.88 12.99 -21.45
CA LEU A 356 14.55 12.81 -22.87
C LEU A 356 15.54 13.54 -23.78
N ALA A 357 15.84 14.80 -23.46
CA ALA A 357 16.85 15.57 -24.19
C ALA A 357 18.23 14.90 -24.11
N ALA A 358 18.64 14.47 -22.94
CA ALA A 358 19.90 13.75 -22.74
C ALA A 358 19.94 12.43 -23.54
N SER A 359 18.83 11.67 -23.57
CA SER A 359 18.71 10.45 -24.36
C SER A 359 18.86 10.70 -25.86
N TYR A 360 18.25 11.78 -26.38
CA TYR A 360 18.42 12.18 -27.80
C TYR A 360 19.84 12.62 -28.10
N LEU A 361 20.51 13.36 -27.19
CA LEU A 361 21.92 13.73 -27.32
C LEU A 361 22.81 12.50 -27.41
N PHE A 362 22.56 11.50 -26.57
CA PHE A 362 23.32 10.27 -26.53
C PHE A 362 23.16 9.41 -27.81
N MET A 363 22.02 9.57 -28.50
CA MET A 363 21.75 8.87 -29.79
C MET A 363 22.13 9.71 -31.02
N ASP A 364 22.77 10.85 -30.85
CA ASP A 364 23.07 11.80 -31.92
C ASP A 364 21.83 12.31 -32.67
N GLU A 365 20.64 12.23 -32.04
CA GLU A 365 19.38 12.73 -32.60
C GLU A 365 19.20 14.23 -32.31
N PHE A 366 20.24 15.03 -32.61
CA PHE A 366 20.35 16.45 -32.20
C PHE A 366 19.14 17.30 -32.57
N ARG A 367 18.47 17.04 -33.70
CA ARG A 367 17.31 17.84 -34.14
C ARG A 367 16.07 17.64 -33.25
N LYS A 368 15.98 16.51 -32.52
CA LYS A 368 14.89 16.24 -31.57
C LYS A 368 15.09 16.95 -30.23
N VAL A 369 16.32 17.36 -29.92
CA VAL A 369 16.66 17.99 -28.64
C VAL A 369 16.01 19.37 -28.50
N GLY A 370 16.03 20.18 -29.54
CA GLY A 370 15.60 21.59 -29.53
C GLY A 370 14.20 21.82 -28.94
N PRO A 371 13.14 21.17 -29.46
CA PRO A 371 11.78 21.33 -28.93
C PRO A 371 11.64 20.93 -27.46
N VAL A 372 12.34 19.86 -27.03
CA VAL A 372 12.30 19.38 -25.66
C VAL A 372 12.97 20.37 -24.70
N VAL A 373 14.14 20.89 -25.07
CA VAL A 373 14.88 21.86 -24.26
C VAL A 373 14.19 23.21 -24.24
N ALA A 374 13.50 23.61 -25.32
CA ALA A 374 12.67 24.81 -25.33
C ALA A 374 11.61 24.76 -24.23
N LYS A 375 10.90 23.63 -24.14
CA LYS A 375 9.91 23.44 -23.08
C LYS A 375 10.55 23.41 -21.69
N LEU A 376 11.66 22.73 -21.54
CA LEU A 376 12.38 22.66 -20.27
C LEU A 376 12.85 24.04 -19.79
N THR A 377 13.42 24.86 -20.67
CA THR A 377 13.88 26.21 -20.33
C THR A 377 12.75 27.23 -20.13
N GLU A 378 11.55 26.98 -20.68
CA GLU A 378 10.32 27.71 -20.32
C GLU A 378 9.91 27.45 -18.87
N LEU A 379 9.99 26.20 -18.42
CA LEU A 379 9.59 25.79 -17.07
C LEU A 379 10.64 26.13 -16.00
N ASP A 380 11.90 26.00 -16.34
CA ASP A 380 13.05 26.09 -15.44
C ASP A 380 14.19 26.95 -16.04
N PRO A 381 13.96 28.28 -16.22
CA PRO A 381 14.84 29.18 -16.96
C PRO A 381 16.14 29.54 -16.22
N SER A 382 16.18 29.49 -14.90
CA SER A 382 17.37 29.86 -14.08
C SER A 382 18.19 28.64 -13.65
N ASN A 383 18.09 27.56 -14.39
CA ASN A 383 18.98 26.41 -14.26
C ASN A 383 19.98 26.36 -15.41
N PRO A 384 21.26 26.66 -15.18
CA PRO A 384 22.28 26.67 -16.24
C PRO A 384 22.42 25.34 -16.97
N ASP A 385 22.19 24.21 -16.29
CA ASP A 385 22.33 22.87 -16.88
C ASP A 385 21.33 22.66 -18.03
N ASN A 386 20.14 23.28 -17.97
CA ASN A 386 19.16 23.22 -19.05
C ASN A 386 19.64 23.95 -20.32
N TRP A 387 20.38 25.04 -20.16
CA TRP A 387 20.96 25.77 -21.31
C TRP A 387 22.17 25.07 -21.92
N LEU A 388 22.93 24.31 -21.14
CA LEU A 388 23.98 23.44 -21.67
C LEU A 388 23.47 22.35 -22.59
N LEU A 389 22.24 21.88 -22.44
CA LEU A 389 21.64 20.93 -23.40
C LEU A 389 21.54 21.51 -24.82
N TYR A 390 21.24 22.83 -24.96
CA TYR A 390 21.33 23.50 -26.24
C TYR A 390 22.76 23.56 -26.77
N ALA A 391 23.74 23.88 -25.91
CA ALA A 391 25.14 23.91 -26.29
C ALA A 391 25.61 22.54 -26.81
N PHE A 392 25.24 21.46 -26.11
CA PHE A 392 25.56 20.09 -26.56
C PHE A 392 24.86 19.74 -27.88
N MET A 393 23.59 20.13 -28.06
CA MET A 393 22.87 19.96 -29.32
C MET A 393 23.62 20.65 -30.49
N TYR A 394 23.97 21.92 -30.33
CA TYR A 394 24.66 22.68 -31.39
C TYR A 394 26.08 22.15 -31.61
N SER A 395 26.77 21.68 -30.59
CA SER A 395 28.07 20.98 -30.75
C SER A 395 27.94 19.75 -31.63
N GLY A 396 26.89 18.95 -31.42
CA GLY A 396 26.62 17.78 -32.26
C GLY A 396 26.25 18.17 -33.71
N LEU A 397 25.36 19.12 -33.90
CA LEU A 397 24.97 19.63 -35.20
C LEU A 397 26.17 20.22 -35.98
N MET A 398 27.03 20.99 -35.30
CA MET A 398 28.25 21.57 -35.86
C MET A 398 29.21 20.47 -36.36
N LYS A 399 29.42 19.40 -35.58
CA LYS A 399 30.29 18.28 -35.95
C LYS A 399 29.75 17.50 -37.14
N ALA A 400 28.45 17.35 -37.26
CA ALA A 400 27.78 16.60 -38.32
C ALA A 400 27.65 17.41 -39.62
N GLU A 401 27.73 18.76 -39.56
CA GLU A 401 27.45 19.66 -40.70
C GLU A 401 28.66 19.81 -41.62
N LYS A 402 28.44 19.65 -42.92
CA LYS A 402 29.46 19.76 -43.97
C LYS A 402 29.50 21.16 -44.58
N THR A 403 28.39 21.89 -44.58
CA THR A 403 28.26 23.22 -45.16
C THR A 403 28.91 24.27 -44.25
N PRO A 404 30.01 24.97 -44.71
CA PRO A 404 30.74 25.90 -43.85
C PRO A 404 29.86 26.98 -43.21
N LYS A 405 28.91 27.56 -43.97
CA LYS A 405 27.99 28.59 -43.51
C LYS A 405 27.11 28.12 -42.35
N LEU A 406 26.53 26.92 -42.44
CA LEU A 406 25.69 26.34 -41.40
C LEU A 406 26.51 25.91 -40.20
N ARG A 407 27.71 25.35 -40.42
CA ARG A 407 28.62 24.98 -39.35
C ARG A 407 29.02 26.18 -38.50
N ASN A 408 29.30 27.35 -39.14
CA ASN A 408 29.60 28.59 -38.42
C ASN A 408 28.40 29.08 -37.61
N ALA A 409 27.20 29.04 -38.18
CA ALA A 409 25.97 29.40 -37.44
C ALA A 409 25.72 28.50 -36.24
N TYR A 410 26.00 27.19 -36.33
CA TYR A 410 25.94 26.27 -35.17
C TYR A 410 27.04 26.57 -34.17
N THR A 411 28.23 26.98 -34.58
CA THR A 411 29.32 27.39 -33.69
C THR A 411 28.89 28.65 -32.89
N ASP A 412 28.33 29.64 -33.58
CA ASP A 412 27.83 30.85 -32.90
C ASP A 412 26.75 30.54 -31.85
N SER A 413 25.82 29.63 -32.20
CA SER A 413 24.79 29.15 -31.28
C SER A 413 25.38 28.37 -30.10
N LEU A 414 26.37 27.51 -30.33
CA LEU A 414 27.09 26.77 -29.26
C LEU A 414 27.70 27.76 -28.28
N VAL A 415 28.44 28.78 -28.79
CA VAL A 415 29.10 29.81 -27.95
C VAL A 415 28.05 30.59 -27.16
N LEU A 416 26.94 31.00 -27.82
CA LEU A 416 25.85 31.73 -27.18
C LEU A 416 25.28 30.99 -25.96
N TYR A 417 24.89 29.73 -26.11
CA TYR A 417 24.24 28.98 -25.05
C TYR A 417 25.22 28.55 -23.97
N ASN A 418 26.46 28.25 -24.31
CA ASN A 418 27.52 27.99 -23.32
C ASN A 418 27.79 29.23 -22.46
N THR A 419 27.99 30.38 -23.11
CA THR A 419 28.18 31.65 -22.42
C THR A 419 26.99 32.02 -21.52
N ARG A 420 25.74 31.76 -22.00
CA ARG A 420 24.54 31.99 -21.19
C ARG A 420 24.54 31.14 -19.92
N ALA A 421 24.86 29.86 -20.02
CA ALA A 421 24.94 28.97 -18.87
C ALA A 421 26.06 29.37 -17.89
N GLU A 422 27.24 29.73 -18.41
CA GLU A 422 28.38 30.14 -17.59
C GLU A 422 28.13 31.44 -16.85
N LYS A 423 27.59 32.46 -17.55
CA LYS A 423 27.38 33.82 -17.00
C LYS A 423 26.09 33.94 -16.16
N MET A 424 25.31 32.88 -16.03
CA MET A 424 24.11 32.91 -15.20
C MET A 424 24.47 33.16 -13.74
N PRO A 425 24.01 34.30 -13.13
CA PRO A 425 24.47 34.70 -11.79
C PRO A 425 23.94 33.84 -10.65
N MET A 426 22.92 33.04 -10.93
CA MET A 426 22.29 32.14 -9.96
C MET A 426 21.91 30.82 -10.59
N LYS A 427 21.72 29.81 -9.74
CA LYS A 427 21.14 28.52 -10.11
C LYS A 427 19.95 28.22 -9.20
N VAL A 428 18.81 27.92 -9.79
CA VAL A 428 17.67 27.35 -9.09
C VAL A 428 17.72 25.83 -9.28
N ALA A 429 17.56 25.09 -8.19
CA ALA A 429 17.44 23.65 -8.20
C ALA A 429 16.27 23.24 -7.30
N PHE A 430 15.53 22.22 -7.69
CA PHE A 430 14.41 21.71 -6.91
C PHE A 430 14.78 20.35 -6.35
N THR A 431 14.45 20.14 -5.06
CA THR A 431 14.80 18.94 -4.31
C THR A 431 13.57 18.09 -4.01
N GLU A 432 12.37 18.70 -3.99
CA GLU A 432 11.13 18.01 -3.72
C GLU A 432 9.96 18.66 -4.49
N PHE A 433 9.13 17.81 -5.09
CA PHE A 433 7.82 18.18 -5.60
C PHE A 433 6.86 17.06 -5.21
N SER A 434 6.16 17.24 -4.08
CA SER A 434 5.24 16.25 -3.53
C SER A 434 3.79 16.71 -3.70
N ARG A 435 2.92 15.76 -4.03
CA ARG A 435 1.50 15.95 -4.28
C ARG A 435 0.72 14.84 -3.56
N ASN A 436 -0.25 15.22 -2.73
CA ASN A 436 -1.12 14.28 -2.04
C ASN A 436 -2.52 14.89 -1.86
N SER A 437 -3.39 14.20 -1.11
CA SER A 437 -4.75 14.67 -0.80
C SER A 437 -4.79 15.95 0.03
N GLU A 438 -3.70 16.29 0.74
CA GLU A 438 -3.59 17.51 1.55
C GLU A 438 -3.08 18.71 0.77
N GLY A 439 -2.62 18.50 -0.48
CA GLY A 439 -2.13 19.56 -1.35
C GLY A 439 -0.79 19.28 -2.00
N THR A 440 -0.05 20.37 -2.29
CA THR A 440 1.22 20.32 -3.02
C THR A 440 2.31 21.03 -2.24
N THR A 441 3.49 20.42 -2.13
CA THR A 441 4.69 21.03 -1.56
C THR A 441 5.81 21.04 -2.60
N LEU A 442 6.47 22.18 -2.73
CA LEU A 442 7.65 22.38 -3.56
C LEU A 442 8.79 22.91 -2.71
N ILE A 443 9.94 22.23 -2.75
CA ILE A 443 11.16 22.64 -2.07
C ILE A 443 12.27 22.75 -3.11
N GLY A 444 13.09 23.79 -2.97
CA GLY A 444 14.24 23.99 -3.82
C GLY A 444 15.27 24.89 -3.16
N THR A 445 16.34 25.13 -3.88
CA THR A 445 17.45 26.01 -3.47
C THR A 445 17.74 27.06 -4.53
N ILE A 446 18.16 28.23 -4.08
CA ILE A 446 18.78 29.25 -4.95
C ILE A 446 20.23 29.34 -4.53
N GLU A 447 21.14 29.12 -5.49
CA GLU A 447 22.58 29.34 -5.34
C GLU A 447 22.95 30.70 -5.98
N ASN A 448 23.67 31.54 -5.24
CA ASN A 448 24.30 32.73 -5.78
C ASN A 448 25.67 32.34 -6.36
N ARG A 449 25.77 32.17 -7.67
CA ARG A 449 27.00 31.74 -8.38
C ARG A 449 28.02 32.86 -8.55
N ALA A 450 27.53 34.10 -8.65
CA ALA A 450 28.40 35.25 -8.84
C ALA A 450 27.72 36.54 -8.34
N GLY A 451 28.50 37.45 -7.79
CA GLY A 451 28.02 38.75 -7.36
C GLY A 451 27.90 38.91 -5.84
N PRO A 452 27.50 40.10 -5.36
CA PRO A 452 27.34 40.40 -3.95
C PRO A 452 26.17 39.61 -3.34
N ALA A 453 26.08 39.59 -2.01
CA ALA A 453 24.94 39.03 -1.31
C ALA A 453 23.62 39.69 -1.78
N LYS A 454 22.62 38.87 -2.19
CA LYS A 454 21.37 39.36 -2.75
C LYS A 454 20.20 38.55 -2.20
N SER A 455 19.07 39.22 -1.96
CA SER A 455 17.79 38.56 -1.63
C SER A 455 16.94 38.42 -2.87
N TYR A 456 16.15 37.34 -2.91
CA TYR A 456 15.25 37.02 -4.01
C TYR A 456 13.83 36.75 -3.48
N THR A 457 12.85 36.91 -4.32
CA THR A 457 11.51 36.36 -4.10
C THR A 457 11.25 35.30 -5.16
N MET A 458 11.24 34.03 -4.76
CA MET A 458 10.85 32.95 -5.64
C MET A 458 9.35 32.98 -5.84
N SER A 459 8.89 33.10 -7.07
CA SER A 459 7.48 33.06 -7.46
C SER A 459 7.23 31.92 -8.42
N VAL A 460 6.38 30.98 -8.04
CA VAL A 460 6.11 29.73 -8.78
C VAL A 460 4.64 29.64 -9.13
N ASP A 461 4.35 29.43 -10.40
CA ASP A 461 3.03 29.05 -10.90
C ASP A 461 2.88 27.53 -10.87
N PHE A 462 1.91 27.02 -10.12
CA PHE A 462 1.52 25.60 -10.12
C PHE A 462 0.47 25.38 -11.22
N LEU A 463 0.66 24.33 -12.02
CA LEU A 463 -0.07 24.07 -13.26
C LEU A 463 -0.95 22.82 -13.14
N ASP A 464 -2.16 22.90 -13.72
CA ASP A 464 -2.99 21.72 -13.97
C ASP A 464 -2.57 20.97 -15.25
N ALA A 465 -3.22 19.86 -15.57
CA ALA A 465 -2.92 19.04 -16.74
C ALA A 465 -3.12 19.79 -18.09
N LYS A 466 -3.89 20.89 -18.10
CA LYS A 466 -4.11 21.74 -19.28
C LYS A 466 -3.11 22.90 -19.36
N GLY A 467 -2.27 23.09 -18.33
CA GLY A 467 -1.31 24.19 -18.23
C GLY A 467 -1.88 25.48 -17.65
N ASN A 468 -3.10 25.44 -17.12
CA ASN A 468 -3.66 26.60 -16.42
C ASN A 468 -2.99 26.74 -15.05
N VAL A 469 -2.80 27.98 -14.61
CA VAL A 469 -2.28 28.28 -13.28
C VAL A 469 -3.39 28.07 -12.26
N VAL A 470 -3.23 27.08 -11.38
CA VAL A 470 -4.17 26.81 -10.28
C VAL A 470 -3.81 27.55 -8.99
N TYR A 471 -2.53 27.93 -8.87
CA TYR A 471 -2.03 28.69 -7.74
C TYR A 471 -0.67 29.31 -8.08
N THR A 472 -0.42 30.54 -7.63
CA THR A 472 0.89 31.15 -7.65
C THR A 472 1.38 31.31 -6.21
N GLY A 473 2.46 30.60 -5.88
CA GLY A 473 3.09 30.66 -4.56
C GLY A 473 4.35 31.49 -4.57
N THR A 474 4.64 32.19 -3.48
CA THR A 474 5.85 32.98 -3.32
C THR A 474 6.61 32.63 -2.06
N ALA A 475 7.95 32.69 -2.11
CA ALA A 475 8.81 32.49 -0.95
C ALA A 475 9.95 33.52 -1.00
N PRO A 476 10.15 34.34 0.06
CA PRO A 476 11.31 35.20 0.19
C PRO A 476 12.55 34.35 0.50
N VAL A 477 13.66 34.62 -0.18
CA VAL A 477 14.92 33.89 -0.01
C VAL A 477 16.07 34.87 0.06
N GLY A 478 16.77 34.91 1.16
CA GLY A 478 17.95 35.74 1.20
C GLY A 478 18.24 36.39 2.54
N PRO A 479 19.28 37.24 2.62
CA PRO A 479 20.30 37.39 1.58
C PRO A 479 21.16 36.15 1.40
N ILE A 480 21.53 35.81 0.13
CA ILE A 480 22.39 34.69 -0.21
C ILE A 480 23.80 35.23 -0.49
N ALA A 481 24.78 34.85 0.33
CA ALA A 481 26.17 35.22 0.16
C ALA A 481 26.76 34.64 -1.16
N PRO A 482 27.82 35.23 -1.72
CA PRO A 482 28.51 34.69 -2.90
C PRO A 482 28.87 33.21 -2.72
N LYS A 483 28.57 32.36 -3.72
CA LYS A 483 28.81 30.91 -3.73
C LYS A 483 28.07 30.12 -2.65
N ALA A 484 27.09 30.73 -1.98
CA ALA A 484 26.21 30.07 -1.04
C ALA A 484 24.86 29.70 -1.67
N SER A 485 24.16 28.77 -1.03
CA SER A 485 22.79 28.38 -1.38
C SER A 485 21.87 28.56 -0.21
N LYS A 486 20.59 28.91 -0.49
CA LYS A 486 19.53 28.92 0.51
C LYS A 486 18.31 28.16 -0.01
N GLU A 487 17.68 27.43 0.91
CA GLU A 487 16.44 26.70 0.64
C GLU A 487 15.24 27.67 0.63
N PHE A 488 14.26 27.32 -0.20
CA PHE A 488 12.92 27.87 -0.15
C PHE A 488 11.89 26.72 -0.15
N ARG A 489 10.72 27.02 0.42
CA ARG A 489 9.60 26.10 0.49
C ARG A 489 8.32 26.84 0.14
N ILE A 490 7.52 26.24 -0.75
CA ILE A 490 6.18 26.74 -1.11
C ILE A 490 5.21 25.60 -0.89
N LYS A 491 4.16 25.84 -0.10
CA LYS A 491 3.09 24.87 0.17
C LYS A 491 1.74 25.46 -0.23
N THR A 492 0.86 24.64 -0.77
CA THR A 492 -0.54 24.99 -1.06
C THR A 492 -1.43 23.77 -0.81
N GLU A 493 -2.66 24.03 -0.36
CA GLU A 493 -3.69 23.00 -0.20
C GLU A 493 -4.40 22.67 -1.53
N LYS A 494 -4.02 23.33 -2.63
CA LYS A 494 -4.57 23.06 -3.95
C LYS A 494 -4.12 21.69 -4.44
N THR A 495 -5.10 20.90 -4.89
CA THR A 495 -4.94 19.59 -5.53
C THR A 495 -5.04 19.72 -7.04
N GLY A 496 -4.79 18.62 -7.79
CA GLY A 496 -4.84 18.64 -9.26
C GLY A 496 -3.63 19.30 -9.93
N VAL A 497 -2.61 19.68 -9.16
CA VAL A 497 -1.35 20.19 -9.70
C VAL A 497 -0.58 19.03 -10.34
N VAL A 498 -0.10 19.21 -11.58
CA VAL A 498 0.73 18.20 -12.28
C VAL A 498 2.16 18.68 -12.54
N GLY A 499 2.39 19.99 -12.47
CA GLY A 499 3.71 20.59 -12.69
C GLY A 499 3.78 22.02 -12.20
N TYR A 500 4.90 22.67 -12.49
CA TYR A 500 5.12 24.07 -12.10
C TYR A 500 6.13 24.73 -13.02
N ARG A 501 6.07 26.06 -13.06
CA ARG A 501 7.04 26.92 -13.74
C ARG A 501 7.33 28.17 -12.90
N TYR A 502 8.39 28.86 -13.22
CA TYR A 502 8.71 30.13 -12.59
C TYR A 502 9.37 31.09 -13.61
N LYS A 503 9.32 32.38 -13.33
CA LYS A 503 10.01 33.40 -14.14
C LYS A 503 11.49 33.46 -13.80
N PRO A 504 12.38 33.81 -14.77
CA PRO A 504 13.80 33.99 -14.47
C PRO A 504 14.01 34.90 -13.27
N LEU A 505 14.88 34.50 -12.36
CA LEU A 505 15.30 35.35 -11.26
C LEU A 505 16.31 36.39 -11.79
N VAL A 506 16.13 37.65 -11.45
CA VAL A 506 16.97 38.78 -11.88
C VAL A 506 17.64 39.47 -10.68
#